data_063a536431d706eeb6e3a66ef5c31f62
#
_entry.id   063a536431d706eeb6e3a66ef5c31f62
#
_cell.length_a   1.000
_cell.length_b   1.000
_cell.length_c   1.000
_cell.angle_alpha   90.00
_cell.angle_beta   90.00
_cell.angle_gamma   90.00
#
_symmetry.space_group_name_H-M   'P 1'
#
loop_
_entity.id
_entity.type
_entity.pdbx_description
1 polymer ?
#
loop_
_entity_poly.entity_id
_entity_poly.type
_entity_poly.pdbx_seq_one_letter_code
_entity_poly.pdbx_strand_id
1 'polypeptide(L)'
;TMNNILNAQNPFFGQYQTPHGTVPFDRIKTEHYEPAILEGIKQQNAELDAIIQNPEKATFTNTIEAYEQSGRLLDRVTAVFGNMLSAETNDDLQALAQKIMPLLSEHSNNITLNEKLFARVKEVYAQKESLQLTQEQTRLLDDIYDSFVRHGANLEGEAREQYRQLTNELSKLTLDFSENNLKETNRYQMLLTNKDHIAGLPDIIVEAAAETAKSEDKEGW
;
A
#
# COMPACT_ATOMS: atom_id res chain seq x y z
N THR A 1 3.72 -2.92 -29.93
CA THR A 1 3.02 -3.95 -29.18
C THR A 1 2.08 -3.29 -28.15
N MET A 2 0.94 -3.90 -27.89
CA MET A 2 -0.17 -3.35 -27.08
C MET A 2 0.29 -2.86 -25.69
N ASN A 3 1.23 -3.54 -25.03
CA ASN A 3 1.81 -3.11 -23.74
C ASN A 3 2.55 -1.76 -23.79
N ASN A 4 3.19 -1.40 -24.91
CA ASN A 4 3.86 -0.10 -25.03
C ASN A 4 2.87 1.07 -25.19
N ILE A 5 1.70 0.82 -25.74
CA ILE A 5 0.65 1.84 -25.91
C ILE A 5 -0.08 2.08 -24.58
N LEU A 6 -0.36 1.02 -23.84
CA LEU A 6 -0.95 1.10 -22.48
C LEU A 6 -0.02 1.87 -21.52
N ASN A 7 1.29 1.62 -21.57
CA ASN A 7 2.27 2.36 -20.75
C ASN A 7 2.35 3.87 -21.13
N ALA A 8 2.26 4.20 -22.40
CA ALA A 8 2.33 5.60 -22.85
C ALA A 8 1.10 6.44 -22.44
N GLN A 9 -0.02 5.80 -22.11
CA GLN A 9 -1.28 6.46 -21.71
C GLN A 9 -1.61 6.30 -20.22
N ASN A 10 -0.78 5.57 -19.43
CA ASN A 10 -1.04 5.35 -18.03
C ASN A 10 -0.84 6.66 -17.22
N PRO A 11 -1.89 7.16 -16.55
CA PRO A 11 -1.83 8.42 -15.82
C PRO A 11 -0.78 8.48 -14.72
N PHE A 12 -0.34 7.33 -14.21
CA PHE A 12 0.68 7.26 -13.16
C PHE A 12 2.10 7.58 -13.62
N PHE A 13 2.42 7.48 -14.92
CA PHE A 13 3.78 7.68 -15.42
C PHE A 13 4.16 9.14 -15.68
N GLY A 14 3.21 10.07 -15.54
CA GLY A 14 3.44 11.50 -15.73
C GLY A 14 3.09 12.33 -14.49
N GLN A 15 3.33 13.62 -14.61
CA GLN A 15 2.74 14.58 -13.67
C GLN A 15 1.24 14.73 -13.95
N TYR A 16 0.47 14.81 -12.89
CA TYR A 16 -0.96 15.03 -13.02
C TYR A 16 -1.23 16.45 -13.53
N GLN A 17 -1.88 16.54 -14.69
CA GLN A 17 -2.26 17.80 -15.35
C GLN A 17 -3.63 18.28 -14.85
N THR A 18 -3.88 18.15 -13.56
CA THR A 18 -5.12 18.53 -12.87
C THR A 18 -4.90 19.79 -12.04
N PRO A 19 -5.93 20.52 -11.67
CA PRO A 19 -5.80 21.63 -10.73
C PRO A 19 -5.13 21.15 -9.44
N HIS A 20 -4.10 21.88 -9.01
CA HIS A 20 -3.29 21.57 -7.81
C HIS A 20 -2.56 20.21 -7.83
N GLY A 21 -2.42 19.56 -9.00
CA GLY A 21 -1.80 18.22 -9.10
C GLY A 21 -2.57 17.11 -8.40
N THR A 22 -3.89 17.27 -8.27
CA THR A 22 -4.77 16.24 -7.66
C THR A 22 -4.82 14.98 -8.50
N VAL A 23 -5.11 13.84 -7.85
CA VAL A 23 -5.21 12.53 -8.54
C VAL A 23 -6.33 12.57 -9.57
N PRO A 24 -6.06 12.22 -10.85
CA PRO A 24 -7.07 12.22 -11.91
C PRO A 24 -7.91 10.93 -11.87
N PHE A 25 -8.75 10.76 -10.85
CA PHE A 25 -9.57 9.56 -10.64
C PHE A 25 -10.48 9.23 -11.84
N ASP A 26 -10.92 10.24 -12.59
CA ASP A 26 -11.73 10.10 -13.80
C ASP A 26 -10.98 9.40 -14.96
N ARG A 27 -9.65 9.37 -14.93
CA ARG A 27 -8.79 8.79 -15.96
C ARG A 27 -8.08 7.51 -15.51
N ILE A 28 -8.04 7.24 -14.21
CA ILE A 28 -7.41 6.05 -13.66
C ILE A 28 -8.40 4.88 -13.75
N LYS A 29 -7.94 3.75 -14.31
CA LYS A 29 -8.70 2.51 -14.43
C LYS A 29 -7.95 1.37 -13.73
N THR A 30 -8.65 0.29 -13.40
CA THR A 30 -8.07 -0.90 -12.76
C THR A 30 -6.84 -1.43 -13.50
N GLU A 31 -6.86 -1.43 -14.83
CA GLU A 31 -5.77 -1.88 -15.70
C GLU A 31 -4.47 -1.04 -15.61
N HIS A 32 -4.53 0.17 -15.03
CA HIS A 32 -3.37 1.04 -14.88
C HIS A 32 -2.51 0.73 -13.66
N TYR A 33 -3.08 0.10 -12.62
CA TYR A 33 -2.37 -0.11 -11.36
C TYR A 33 -1.22 -1.11 -11.47
N GLU A 34 -1.46 -2.30 -12.01
CA GLU A 34 -0.44 -3.35 -12.08
C GLU A 34 0.80 -2.93 -12.83
N PRO A 35 0.72 -2.39 -14.07
CA PRO A 35 1.91 -1.93 -14.79
C PRO A 35 2.66 -0.82 -14.06
N ALA A 36 1.93 0.09 -13.39
CA ALA A 36 2.54 1.19 -12.65
C ALA A 36 3.23 0.71 -11.36
N ILE A 37 2.66 -0.25 -10.65
CA ILE A 37 3.27 -0.87 -9.47
C ILE A 37 4.54 -1.63 -9.86
N LEU A 38 4.49 -2.44 -10.91
CA LEU A 38 5.66 -3.20 -11.38
C LEU A 38 6.80 -2.27 -11.82
N GLU A 39 6.48 -1.19 -12.54
CA GLU A 39 7.48 -0.19 -12.91
C GLU A 39 7.99 0.57 -11.67
N GLY A 40 7.13 0.90 -10.71
CA GLY A 40 7.51 1.51 -9.44
C GLY A 40 8.49 0.65 -8.64
N ILE A 41 8.22 -0.65 -8.52
CA ILE A 41 9.13 -1.62 -7.89
C ILE A 41 10.48 -1.65 -8.61
N LYS A 42 10.46 -1.70 -9.93
CA LYS A 42 11.68 -1.71 -10.75
C LYS A 42 12.52 -0.44 -10.58
N GLN A 43 11.89 0.73 -10.56
CA GLN A 43 12.56 2.01 -10.35
C GLN A 43 13.16 2.08 -8.95
N GLN A 44 12.40 1.73 -7.92
CA GLN A 44 12.90 1.72 -6.55
C GLN A 44 14.08 0.75 -6.38
N ASN A 45 14.02 -0.44 -6.97
CA ASN A 45 15.15 -1.36 -6.95
C ASN A 45 16.42 -0.75 -7.55
N ALA A 46 16.32 -0.03 -8.68
CA ALA A 46 17.45 0.64 -9.29
C ALA A 46 18.00 1.78 -8.41
N GLU A 47 17.13 2.55 -7.76
CA GLU A 47 17.50 3.60 -6.81
C GLU A 47 18.21 3.03 -5.57
N LEU A 48 17.72 1.93 -5.01
CA LEU A 48 18.34 1.24 -3.88
C LEU A 48 19.68 0.58 -4.27
N ASP A 49 19.75 0.01 -5.45
CA ASP A 49 21.00 -0.54 -5.97
C ASP A 49 22.06 0.55 -6.12
N ALA A 50 21.70 1.76 -6.54
CA ALA A 50 22.60 2.89 -6.60
C ALA A 50 23.13 3.29 -5.21
N ILE A 51 22.31 3.23 -4.17
CA ILE A 51 22.74 3.44 -2.77
C ILE A 51 23.73 2.33 -2.36
N ILE A 52 23.37 1.07 -2.58
CA ILE A 52 24.15 -0.10 -2.16
C ILE A 52 25.52 -0.14 -2.84
N GLN A 53 25.57 0.21 -4.13
CA GLN A 53 26.79 0.14 -4.95
C GLN A 53 27.63 1.43 -4.88
N ASN A 54 27.19 2.44 -4.15
CA ASN A 54 27.93 3.69 -4.01
C ASN A 54 29.32 3.40 -3.36
N PRO A 55 30.43 3.69 -4.05
CA PRO A 55 31.78 3.41 -3.53
C PRO A 55 32.19 4.35 -2.39
N GLU A 56 31.50 5.44 -2.22
CA GLU A 56 31.77 6.42 -1.15
C GLU A 56 31.30 5.89 0.21
N LYS A 57 31.95 6.38 1.26
CA LYS A 57 31.53 6.14 2.64
C LYS A 57 30.06 6.54 2.80
N ALA A 58 29.31 5.77 3.58
CA ALA A 58 27.91 6.09 3.88
C ALA A 58 27.81 7.41 4.64
N THR A 59 26.95 8.30 4.13
CA THR A 59 26.63 9.61 4.73
C THR A 59 25.13 9.73 4.87
N PHE A 60 24.68 10.71 5.64
CA PHE A 60 23.25 11.02 5.77
C PHE A 60 22.64 11.26 4.37
N THR A 61 23.27 12.08 3.54
CA THR A 61 22.75 12.43 2.21
C THR A 61 22.76 11.26 1.23
N ASN A 62 23.89 10.54 1.08
CA ASN A 62 23.98 9.48 0.08
C ASN A 62 23.35 8.15 0.50
N THR A 63 22.81 8.07 1.71
CA THR A 63 22.19 6.84 2.23
C THR A 63 20.79 7.11 2.80
N ILE A 64 20.63 7.99 3.78
CA ILE A 64 19.34 8.22 4.44
C ILE A 64 18.41 9.06 3.59
N GLU A 65 18.85 10.22 3.11
CA GLU A 65 18.05 11.07 2.21
C GLU A 65 17.78 10.37 0.88
N ALA A 66 18.79 9.67 0.33
CA ALA A 66 18.62 8.90 -0.89
C ALA A 66 17.60 7.77 -0.73
N TYR A 67 17.60 7.07 0.42
CA TYR A 67 16.60 6.04 0.74
C TYR A 67 15.20 6.64 0.87
N GLU A 68 15.03 7.72 1.63
CA GLU A 68 13.75 8.41 1.81
C GLU A 68 13.16 8.94 0.50
N GLN A 69 14.01 9.28 -0.45
CA GLN A 69 13.56 9.75 -1.76
C GLN A 69 13.29 8.62 -2.77
N SER A 70 13.64 7.39 -2.43
CA SER A 70 13.42 6.24 -3.32
C SER A 70 11.94 5.82 -3.36
N GLY A 71 11.51 5.21 -4.46
CA GLY A 71 10.19 4.60 -4.58
C GLY A 71 9.02 5.55 -4.79
N ARG A 72 9.23 6.81 -5.12
CA ARG A 72 8.16 7.83 -5.26
C ARG A 72 7.03 7.44 -6.22
N LEU A 73 7.35 6.72 -7.30
CA LEU A 73 6.31 6.22 -8.20
C LEU A 73 5.48 5.15 -7.51
N LEU A 74 6.14 4.20 -6.85
CA LEU A 74 5.47 3.11 -6.13
C LEU A 74 4.56 3.66 -5.03
N ASP A 75 5.06 4.58 -4.21
CA ASP A 75 4.29 5.22 -3.12
C ASP A 75 3.04 5.93 -3.66
N ARG A 76 3.20 6.68 -4.76
CA ARG A 76 2.08 7.38 -5.38
C ARG A 76 1.01 6.41 -5.88
N VAL A 77 1.39 5.33 -6.53
CA VAL A 77 0.45 4.34 -7.08
C VAL A 77 -0.22 3.56 -5.97
N THR A 78 0.55 3.08 -4.98
CA THR A 78 0.01 2.29 -3.86
C THR A 78 -0.89 3.10 -2.94
N ALA A 79 -0.60 4.39 -2.73
CA ALA A 79 -1.48 5.29 -1.98
C ALA A 79 -2.86 5.44 -2.67
N VAL A 80 -2.89 5.62 -3.99
CA VAL A 80 -4.15 5.69 -4.75
C VAL A 80 -4.87 4.36 -4.74
N PHE A 81 -4.15 3.25 -4.97
CA PHE A 81 -4.70 1.90 -4.97
C PHE A 81 -5.33 1.54 -3.61
N GLY A 82 -4.61 1.77 -2.51
CA GLY A 82 -5.11 1.52 -1.16
C GLY A 82 -6.33 2.36 -0.81
N ASN A 83 -6.36 3.62 -1.26
CA ASN A 83 -7.53 4.49 -1.07
C ASN A 83 -8.76 3.94 -1.81
N MET A 84 -8.60 3.54 -3.07
CA MET A 84 -9.70 2.96 -3.86
C MET A 84 -10.19 1.63 -3.31
N LEU A 85 -9.28 0.77 -2.82
CA LEU A 85 -9.66 -0.47 -2.14
C LEU A 85 -10.50 -0.23 -0.88
N SER A 86 -10.24 0.85 -0.14
CA SER A 86 -10.92 1.16 1.11
C SER A 86 -12.24 1.91 0.92
N ALA A 87 -12.30 2.83 -0.07
CA ALA A 87 -13.40 3.76 -0.22
C ALA A 87 -14.36 3.41 -1.37
N GLU A 88 -13.87 2.77 -2.43
CA GLU A 88 -14.63 2.52 -3.67
C GLU A 88 -14.23 1.16 -4.27
N THR A 89 -14.21 0.11 -3.45
CA THR A 89 -13.80 -1.23 -3.90
C THR A 89 -14.86 -1.89 -4.79
N ASN A 90 -14.38 -2.80 -5.63
CA ASN A 90 -15.18 -3.69 -6.46
C ASN A 90 -14.44 -5.02 -6.67
N ASP A 91 -15.09 -5.99 -7.31
CA ASP A 91 -14.54 -7.34 -7.51
C ASP A 91 -13.22 -7.31 -8.30
N ASP A 92 -13.08 -6.43 -9.29
CA ASP A 92 -11.86 -6.31 -10.10
C ASP A 92 -10.69 -5.76 -9.27
N LEU A 93 -10.93 -4.74 -8.43
CA LEU A 93 -9.92 -4.21 -7.52
C LEU A 93 -9.53 -5.21 -6.44
N GLN A 94 -10.48 -5.98 -5.92
CA GLN A 94 -10.21 -7.04 -4.94
C GLN A 94 -9.38 -8.17 -5.56
N ALA A 95 -9.73 -8.63 -6.78
CA ALA A 95 -8.95 -9.62 -7.50
C ALA A 95 -7.52 -9.12 -7.80
N LEU A 96 -7.38 -7.83 -8.15
CA LEU A 96 -6.08 -7.22 -8.35
C LEU A 96 -5.29 -7.14 -7.03
N ALA A 97 -5.92 -6.83 -5.91
CA ALA A 97 -5.29 -6.79 -4.60
C ALA A 97 -4.70 -8.14 -4.19
N GLN A 98 -5.41 -9.25 -4.44
CA GLN A 98 -4.91 -10.61 -4.21
C GLN A 98 -3.60 -10.90 -4.98
N LYS A 99 -3.42 -10.28 -6.13
CA LYS A 99 -2.21 -10.40 -6.94
C LYS A 99 -1.09 -9.46 -6.48
N ILE A 100 -1.44 -8.22 -6.16
CA ILE A 100 -0.48 -7.14 -5.89
C ILE A 100 0.07 -7.18 -4.46
N MET A 101 -0.75 -7.47 -3.45
CA MET A 101 -0.31 -7.42 -2.06
C MET A 101 0.85 -8.38 -1.75
N PRO A 102 0.89 -9.62 -2.25
CA PRO A 102 2.06 -10.48 -2.08
C PRO A 102 3.32 -9.93 -2.74
N LEU A 103 3.21 -9.28 -3.91
CA LEU A 103 4.35 -8.65 -4.59
C LEU A 103 4.91 -7.47 -3.78
N LEU A 104 4.05 -6.65 -3.20
CA LEU A 104 4.45 -5.54 -2.34
C LEU A 104 5.08 -6.03 -1.04
N SER A 105 4.54 -7.09 -0.43
CA SER A 105 5.12 -7.72 0.76
C SER A 105 6.51 -8.28 0.47
N GLU A 106 6.68 -9.00 -0.63
CA GLU A 106 7.99 -9.53 -1.03
C GLU A 106 8.98 -8.40 -1.35
N HIS A 107 8.53 -7.34 -2.02
CA HIS A 107 9.36 -6.17 -2.29
C HIS A 107 9.81 -5.48 -0.99
N SER A 108 8.91 -5.28 -0.04
CA SER A 108 9.23 -4.74 1.28
C SER A 108 10.26 -5.60 2.02
N ASN A 109 10.09 -6.93 2.00
CA ASN A 109 11.06 -7.87 2.57
C ASN A 109 12.43 -7.78 1.88
N ASN A 110 12.45 -7.62 0.55
CA ASN A 110 13.69 -7.48 -0.20
C ASN A 110 14.46 -6.20 0.16
N ILE A 111 13.76 -5.15 0.58
CA ILE A 111 14.37 -3.91 1.09
C ILE A 111 14.85 -4.09 2.53
N THR A 112 13.93 -4.43 3.42
CA THR A 112 14.20 -4.43 4.87
C THR A 112 15.16 -5.52 5.32
N LEU A 113 15.21 -6.65 4.60
CA LEU A 113 16.15 -7.75 4.86
C LEU A 113 17.45 -7.65 4.04
N ASN A 114 17.67 -6.54 3.30
CA ASN A 114 18.88 -6.35 2.54
C ASN A 114 20.07 -5.98 3.43
N GLU A 115 20.99 -6.91 3.62
CA GLU A 115 22.16 -6.75 4.48
C GLU A 115 23.06 -5.57 4.08
N LYS A 116 23.27 -5.38 2.77
CA LYS A 116 24.16 -4.34 2.26
C LYS A 116 23.57 -2.96 2.47
N LEU A 117 22.27 -2.82 2.23
CA LEU A 117 21.54 -1.57 2.49
C LEU A 117 21.55 -1.25 3.97
N PHE A 118 21.19 -2.23 4.81
CA PHE A 118 21.20 -2.04 6.26
C PHE A 118 22.59 -1.74 6.83
N ALA A 119 23.64 -2.33 6.28
CA ALA A 119 25.02 -2.01 6.67
C ALA A 119 25.33 -0.52 6.48
N ARG A 120 24.91 0.08 5.36
CA ARG A 120 25.08 1.53 5.12
C ARG A 120 24.24 2.37 6.09
N VAL A 121 23.00 1.98 6.36
CA VAL A 121 22.16 2.66 7.36
C VAL A 121 22.80 2.60 8.74
N LYS A 122 23.31 1.44 9.17
CA LYS A 122 24.03 1.26 10.44
C LYS A 122 25.28 2.13 10.53
N GLU A 123 26.03 2.26 9.43
CA GLU A 123 27.23 3.09 9.39
C GLU A 123 26.90 4.57 9.63
N VAL A 124 25.83 5.08 9.04
CA VAL A 124 25.36 6.45 9.30
C VAL A 124 24.86 6.60 10.73
N TYR A 125 24.04 5.64 11.19
CA TYR A 125 23.47 5.66 12.53
C TYR A 125 24.54 5.66 13.64
N ALA A 126 25.61 4.88 13.46
CA ALA A 126 26.72 4.83 14.40
C ALA A 126 27.48 6.17 14.55
N GLN A 127 27.35 7.07 13.59
CA GLN A 127 27.97 8.39 13.60
C GLN A 127 27.02 9.51 14.05
N LYS A 128 25.77 9.16 14.42
CA LYS A 128 24.67 10.10 14.71
C LYS A 128 25.08 11.28 15.59
N GLU A 129 25.76 11.01 16.70
CA GLU A 129 26.17 12.04 17.66
C GLU A 129 27.25 13.00 17.11
N SER A 130 27.99 12.59 16.08
CA SER A 130 29.02 13.41 15.44
C SER A 130 28.50 14.19 14.22
N LEU A 131 27.33 13.82 13.71
CA LEU A 131 26.69 14.50 12.61
C LEU A 131 25.90 15.69 13.15
N GLN A 132 26.10 16.86 12.57
CA GLN A 132 25.33 18.07 12.95
C GLN A 132 23.95 18.05 12.27
N LEU A 133 23.13 17.06 12.62
CA LEU A 133 21.79 16.88 12.07
C LEU A 133 20.79 17.84 12.72
N THR A 134 19.82 18.31 11.94
CA THR A 134 18.63 18.98 12.50
C THR A 134 17.78 17.97 13.29
N GLN A 135 16.82 18.46 14.06
CA GLN A 135 15.88 17.59 14.78
C GLN A 135 15.11 16.65 13.84
N GLU A 136 14.66 17.16 12.70
CA GLU A 136 13.95 16.38 11.69
C GLU A 136 14.84 15.31 11.05
N GLN A 137 16.08 15.67 10.70
CA GLN A 137 17.06 14.72 10.16
C GLN A 137 17.42 13.62 11.17
N THR A 138 17.56 13.99 12.44
CA THR A 138 17.81 13.04 13.53
C THR A 138 16.63 12.08 13.65
N ARG A 139 15.40 12.58 13.61
CA ARG A 139 14.20 11.78 13.66
C ARG A 139 14.08 10.83 12.48
N LEU A 140 14.34 11.32 11.26
CA LEU A 140 14.34 10.51 10.06
C LEU A 140 15.34 9.35 10.15
N LEU A 141 16.57 9.63 10.62
CA LEU A 141 17.60 8.61 10.80
C LEU A 141 17.15 7.55 11.82
N ASP A 142 16.59 7.96 12.94
CA ASP A 142 16.07 7.05 13.98
C ASP A 142 14.94 6.20 13.45
N ASP A 143 13.96 6.78 12.78
CA ASP A 143 12.80 6.08 12.25
C ASP A 143 13.21 5.05 11.18
N ILE A 144 14.13 5.40 10.28
CA ILE A 144 14.64 4.47 9.27
C ILE A 144 15.40 3.32 9.93
N TYR A 145 16.33 3.60 10.85
CA TYR A 145 17.09 2.57 11.55
C TYR A 145 16.17 1.62 12.32
N ASP A 146 15.26 2.17 13.13
CA ASP A 146 14.29 1.40 13.91
C ASP A 146 13.35 0.58 13.01
N SER A 147 12.94 1.12 11.87
CA SER A 147 12.15 0.39 10.89
C SER A 147 12.88 -0.84 10.38
N PHE A 148 14.13 -0.72 9.96
CA PHE A 148 14.94 -1.88 9.55
C PHE A 148 15.04 -2.92 10.65
N VAL A 149 15.35 -2.51 11.89
CA VAL A 149 15.49 -3.43 13.03
C VAL A 149 14.18 -4.17 13.32
N ARG A 150 13.06 -3.44 13.37
CA ARG A 150 11.73 -4.02 13.62
C ARG A 150 11.27 -4.97 12.53
N HIS A 151 11.70 -4.73 11.29
CA HIS A 151 11.38 -5.59 10.14
C HIS A 151 12.46 -6.65 9.87
N GLY A 152 13.21 -7.04 10.90
CA GLY A 152 14.03 -8.23 10.87
C GLY A 152 15.43 -8.07 10.27
N ALA A 153 15.92 -6.83 10.05
CA ALA A 153 17.25 -6.61 9.46
C ALA A 153 18.41 -7.24 10.24
N ASN A 154 18.24 -7.48 11.54
CA ASN A 154 19.20 -8.16 12.40
C ASN A 154 19.05 -9.68 12.41
N LEU A 155 18.05 -10.24 11.75
CA LEU A 155 17.88 -11.69 11.64
C LEU A 155 18.87 -12.27 10.63
N GLU A 156 19.36 -13.47 10.93
CA GLU A 156 20.32 -14.19 10.10
C GLU A 156 19.83 -15.59 9.79
N GLY A 157 20.34 -16.17 8.69
CA GLY A 157 20.11 -17.57 8.33
C GLY A 157 18.63 -17.95 8.27
N GLU A 158 18.28 -19.06 8.93
CA GLU A 158 16.92 -19.62 8.92
C GLU A 158 15.87 -18.67 9.52
N ALA A 159 16.22 -17.91 10.56
CA ALA A 159 15.29 -16.98 11.20
C ALA A 159 14.85 -15.85 10.23
N ARG A 160 15.75 -15.38 9.37
CA ARG A 160 15.43 -14.40 8.33
C ARG A 160 14.46 -14.98 7.31
N GLU A 161 14.69 -16.22 6.87
CA GLU A 161 13.82 -16.88 5.89
C GLU A 161 12.43 -17.17 6.49
N GLN A 162 12.36 -17.60 7.73
CA GLN A 162 11.10 -17.77 8.45
C GLN A 162 10.34 -16.46 8.60
N TYR A 163 11.04 -15.36 8.90
CA TYR A 163 10.42 -14.03 8.97
C TYR A 163 9.80 -13.63 7.62
N ARG A 164 10.52 -13.82 6.50
CA ARG A 164 10.02 -13.56 5.15
C ARG A 164 8.75 -14.37 4.85
N GLN A 165 8.75 -15.65 5.15
CA GLN A 165 7.59 -16.52 4.93
C GLN A 165 6.39 -16.07 5.76
N LEU A 166 6.60 -15.78 7.05
CA LEU A 166 5.53 -15.33 7.95
C LEU A 166 4.94 -13.98 7.55
N THR A 167 5.75 -13.02 7.12
CA THR A 167 5.26 -11.71 6.66
C THR A 167 4.47 -11.82 5.36
N ASN A 168 4.90 -12.67 4.43
CA ASN A 168 4.16 -12.93 3.20
C ASN A 168 2.83 -13.64 3.45
N GLU A 169 2.80 -14.63 4.36
CA GLU A 169 1.57 -15.30 4.78
C GLU A 169 0.63 -14.32 5.52
N LEU A 170 1.16 -13.51 6.43
CA LEU A 170 0.38 -12.50 7.15
C LEU A 170 -0.28 -11.49 6.20
N SER A 171 0.45 -11.01 5.19
CA SER A 171 -0.08 -10.10 4.18
C SER A 171 -1.30 -10.70 3.48
N LYS A 172 -1.23 -11.98 3.07
CA LYS A 172 -2.33 -12.69 2.44
C LYS A 172 -3.51 -12.88 3.40
N LEU A 173 -3.26 -13.36 4.61
CA LEU A 173 -4.31 -13.60 5.60
C LEU A 173 -5.03 -12.31 6.01
N THR A 174 -4.31 -11.19 6.10
CA THR A 174 -4.91 -9.88 6.39
C THR A 174 -5.86 -9.44 5.29
N LEU A 175 -5.48 -9.65 4.04
CA LEU A 175 -6.33 -9.34 2.90
C LEU A 175 -7.57 -10.24 2.88
N ASP A 176 -7.41 -11.55 3.02
CA ASP A 176 -8.50 -12.53 3.07
C ASP A 176 -9.49 -12.21 4.21
N PHE A 177 -8.97 -11.83 5.39
CA PHE A 177 -9.80 -11.42 6.51
C PHE A 177 -10.65 -10.17 6.19
N SER A 178 -10.01 -9.16 5.60
CA SER A 178 -10.70 -7.90 5.23
C SER A 178 -11.81 -8.14 4.19
N GLU A 179 -11.53 -8.96 3.18
CA GLU A 179 -12.52 -9.32 2.16
C GLU A 179 -13.67 -10.15 2.75
N ASN A 180 -13.37 -11.13 3.61
CA ASN A 180 -14.40 -11.93 4.26
C ASN A 180 -15.29 -11.09 5.16
N ASN A 181 -14.70 -10.15 5.93
CA ASN A 181 -15.45 -9.22 6.76
C ASN A 181 -16.40 -8.34 5.92
N LEU A 182 -15.92 -7.82 4.80
CA LEU A 182 -16.74 -7.02 3.88
C LEU A 182 -17.88 -7.87 3.28
N LYS A 183 -17.59 -9.09 2.81
CA LYS A 183 -18.59 -10.00 2.25
C LYS A 183 -19.67 -10.35 3.26
N GLU A 184 -19.31 -10.66 4.53
CA GLU A 184 -20.26 -10.96 5.58
C GLU A 184 -21.10 -9.76 5.97
N THR A 185 -20.50 -8.57 6.04
CA THR A 185 -21.23 -7.32 6.31
C THR A 185 -22.27 -7.05 5.22
N ASN A 186 -21.88 -7.20 3.96
CA ASN A 186 -22.78 -6.98 2.81
C ASN A 186 -23.87 -8.07 2.69
N ARG A 187 -23.58 -9.29 3.17
CA ARG A 187 -24.56 -10.40 3.14
C ARG A 187 -25.61 -10.29 4.22
N TYR A 188 -25.32 -9.60 5.33
CA TYR A 188 -26.27 -9.48 6.44
C TYR A 188 -27.46 -8.62 6.03
N GLN A 189 -28.65 -9.18 6.16
CA GLN A 189 -29.92 -8.51 5.91
C GLN A 189 -30.92 -8.90 6.99
N MET A 190 -31.64 -7.91 7.50
CA MET A 190 -32.76 -8.13 8.42
C MET A 190 -34.05 -7.63 7.74
N LEU A 191 -34.82 -8.57 7.20
CA LEU A 191 -36.08 -8.24 6.56
C LEU A 191 -37.19 -8.13 7.64
N LEU A 192 -37.81 -6.98 7.70
CA LEU A 192 -38.96 -6.73 8.56
C LEU A 192 -40.27 -6.73 7.72
N THR A 193 -41.19 -7.60 8.05
CA THR A 193 -42.48 -7.75 7.32
C THR A 193 -43.68 -7.35 8.17
N ASN A 194 -43.49 -7.13 9.49
CA ASN A 194 -44.55 -6.69 10.41
C ASN A 194 -44.40 -5.20 10.70
N LYS A 195 -45.50 -4.42 10.49
CA LYS A 195 -45.55 -2.99 10.76
C LYS A 195 -45.24 -2.61 12.21
N ASP A 196 -45.52 -3.49 13.15
CA ASP A 196 -45.21 -3.23 14.56
C ASP A 196 -43.71 -3.15 14.82
N HIS A 197 -42.86 -3.81 13.97
CA HIS A 197 -41.41 -3.81 14.12
C HIS A 197 -40.75 -2.53 13.62
N ILE A 198 -41.46 -1.72 12.83
CA ILE A 198 -41.01 -0.42 12.35
C ILE A 198 -41.65 0.76 13.08
N ALA A 199 -42.54 0.47 14.06
CA ALA A 199 -43.23 1.49 14.80
C ALA A 199 -42.27 2.41 15.55
N GLY A 200 -42.41 3.72 15.35
CA GLY A 200 -41.56 4.73 15.97
C GLY A 200 -40.28 5.08 15.16
N LEU A 201 -40.05 4.43 14.04
CA LEU A 201 -39.01 4.87 13.11
C LEU A 201 -39.46 6.11 12.31
N PRO A 202 -38.60 7.08 12.04
CA PRO A 202 -38.88 8.20 11.14
C PRO A 202 -39.25 7.72 9.73
N ASP A 203 -40.16 8.42 9.05
CA ASP A 203 -40.66 8.05 7.72
C ASP A 203 -39.53 7.88 6.71
N ILE A 204 -38.52 8.75 6.72
CA ILE A 204 -37.37 8.68 5.84
C ILE A 204 -36.57 7.35 5.99
N ILE A 205 -36.50 6.81 7.19
CA ILE A 205 -35.84 5.51 7.47
C ILE A 205 -36.69 4.36 6.95
N VAL A 206 -38.02 4.44 7.15
CA VAL A 206 -38.98 3.44 6.68
C VAL A 206 -38.97 3.39 5.14
N GLU A 207 -39.00 4.54 4.49
CA GLU A 207 -38.95 4.65 3.01
C GLU A 207 -37.63 4.08 2.46
N ALA A 208 -36.50 4.45 3.05
CA ALA A 208 -35.19 3.93 2.63
C ALA A 208 -35.09 2.40 2.81
N ALA A 209 -35.61 1.88 3.93
CA ALA A 209 -35.62 0.42 4.15
C ALA A 209 -36.55 -0.31 3.16
N ALA A 210 -37.71 0.26 2.83
CA ALA A 210 -38.60 -0.29 1.82
C ALA A 210 -37.98 -0.30 0.42
N GLU A 211 -37.26 0.75 0.05
CA GLU A 211 -36.50 0.82 -1.22
C GLU A 211 -35.39 -0.23 -1.26
N THR A 212 -34.66 -0.41 -0.15
CA THR A 212 -33.65 -1.47 -0.03
C THR A 212 -34.26 -2.86 -0.20
N ALA A 213 -35.38 -3.17 0.48
CA ALA A 213 -36.05 -4.42 0.33
C ALA A 213 -36.51 -4.66 -1.12
N LYS A 214 -37.05 -3.63 -1.77
CA LYS A 214 -37.49 -3.69 -3.16
C LYS A 214 -36.33 -3.92 -4.14
N SER A 215 -35.16 -3.33 -3.91
CA SER A 215 -33.97 -3.54 -4.75
C SER A 215 -33.45 -4.97 -4.70
N GLU A 216 -33.83 -5.72 -3.65
CA GLU A 216 -33.51 -7.14 -3.43
C GLU A 216 -34.68 -8.07 -3.76
N ASP A 217 -35.68 -7.59 -4.51
CA ASP A 217 -36.90 -8.33 -4.87
C ASP A 217 -37.65 -8.88 -3.64
N LYS A 218 -37.64 -8.15 -2.51
CA LYS A 218 -38.31 -8.50 -1.26
C LYS A 218 -39.44 -7.55 -0.95
N GLU A 219 -40.51 -8.07 -0.31
CA GLU A 219 -41.62 -7.26 0.24
C GLU A 219 -41.36 -7.00 1.72
N GLY A 220 -41.43 -5.72 2.12
CA GLY A 220 -41.22 -5.29 3.50
C GLY A 220 -40.21 -4.14 3.64
N TRP A 221 -39.48 -4.16 4.74
CA TRP A 221 -38.48 -3.13 5.09
C TRP A 221 -37.16 -3.73 5.51
#